data_76b799af82566904e461dc6a2654e8e9
#
_entry.id   76b799af82566904e461dc6a2654e8e9
#
_cell.length_a   1.000
_cell.length_b   1.000
_cell.length_c   1.000
_cell.angle_alpha   90.00
_cell.angle_beta   90.00
_cell.angle_gamma   90.00
#
_symmetry.space_group_name_H-M   'P 1'
#
loop_
_entity.id
_entity.type
_entity.pdbx_description
1 polymer ?
#
loop_
_entity_poly.entity_id
_entity_poly.type
_entity_poly.pdbx_seq_one_letter_code
_entity_poly.pdbx_strand_id
1 'polypeptide(L)'
;MLKVSARSGVIVAIAIAVLIIDVVLGGILGVVLGANAFTHPGASQGTKAPPTKTAPLLTTVTIPPAQDLFKPFILTVLPNTTVTWQNNDTVAHTFKTTPDQSNFLNLQAFSLNVAAGGSVKFKLVEPGLYHYYDTAMATWNTADARVAANKGTPNYPLTMDGVIWVKGAISNLPSATTDRIPPKHDDFVTEFLAITPGSVSWHNFDTDPHFIALVPGLSTASNGAQTDINPLDIGVNRISGTDDVPGGDTITVIFSKPGLYYYYCVNHAHIDGATHRAGAFKTASEYPIPMEGFILVSGN
;
A
#
# COMPACT_ATOMS: atom_id res chain seq x y z
N MET A 1 -30.07 51.92 23.44
CA MET A 1 -28.63 52.24 23.63
C MET A 1 -27.83 50.98 23.36
N LEU A 2 -27.24 50.89 22.17
CA LEU A 2 -26.37 49.80 21.75
C LEU A 2 -24.94 50.11 22.20
N LYS A 3 -24.28 49.16 22.87
CA LYS A 3 -22.84 49.19 23.08
C LYS A 3 -22.20 48.15 22.15
N VAL A 4 -21.51 48.63 21.13
CA VAL A 4 -20.66 47.84 20.25
C VAL A 4 -19.27 47.75 20.89
N SER A 5 -18.78 46.56 21.20
CA SER A 5 -17.40 46.33 21.64
C SER A 5 -16.61 45.71 20.47
N ALA A 6 -15.70 46.50 19.92
CA ALA A 6 -14.72 46.05 18.97
C ALA A 6 -13.59 45.31 19.68
N ARG A 7 -13.30 44.06 19.32
CA ARG A 7 -12.09 43.35 19.70
C ARG A 7 -11.18 43.26 18.48
N SER A 8 -10.02 43.92 18.60
CA SER A 8 -8.93 43.93 17.65
C SER A 8 -8.34 42.52 17.50
N GLY A 9 -8.39 41.98 16.30
CA GLY A 9 -7.65 40.79 15.93
C GLY A 9 -6.21 41.15 15.57
N VAL A 10 -5.25 40.56 16.26
CA VAL A 10 -3.81 40.62 15.90
C VAL A 10 -3.55 39.63 14.78
N ILE A 11 -3.17 40.13 13.61
CA ILE A 11 -2.70 39.33 12.48
C ILE A 11 -1.21 39.09 12.72
N VAL A 12 -0.81 37.87 13.00
CA VAL A 12 0.59 37.46 13.01
C VAL A 12 0.96 37.00 11.59
N ALA A 13 1.69 37.83 10.89
CA ALA A 13 2.30 37.48 9.62
C ALA A 13 3.61 36.71 9.88
N ILE A 14 3.65 35.45 9.54
CA ILE A 14 4.86 34.65 9.54
C ILE A 14 5.53 34.81 8.15
N ALA A 15 6.65 35.54 8.12
CA ALA A 15 7.51 35.65 6.95
C ALA A 15 8.39 34.41 6.86
N ILE A 16 8.22 33.59 5.82
CA ILE A 16 9.13 32.50 5.47
C ILE A 16 10.20 33.09 4.56
N ALA A 17 11.43 33.20 5.09
CA ALA A 17 12.59 33.56 4.30
C ALA A 17 13.09 32.33 3.52
N VAL A 18 12.95 32.35 2.21
CA VAL A 18 13.58 31.40 1.30
C VAL A 18 15.01 31.86 1.04
N LEU A 19 15.99 31.10 1.49
CA LEU A 19 17.40 31.33 1.22
C LEU A 19 17.77 30.68 -0.12
N ILE A 20 17.94 31.50 -1.15
CA ILE A 20 18.49 31.07 -2.45
C ILE A 20 20.00 31.17 -2.36
N ILE A 21 20.71 30.06 -2.47
CA ILE A 21 22.18 30.04 -2.60
C ILE A 21 22.51 29.96 -4.08
N ASP A 22 22.90 31.07 -4.67
CA ASP A 22 23.52 31.13 -6.00
C ASP A 22 24.99 30.71 -5.91
N VAL A 23 25.34 29.60 -6.53
CA VAL A 23 26.74 29.21 -6.75
C VAL A 23 27.14 29.70 -8.14
N VAL A 24 27.90 30.82 -8.16
CA VAL A 24 28.57 31.31 -9.35
C VAL A 24 29.86 30.52 -9.53
N LEU A 25 29.93 29.71 -10.58
CA LEU A 25 31.19 29.11 -11.05
C LEU A 25 31.67 29.89 -12.27
N GLY A 26 32.74 30.66 -12.02
CA GLY A 26 33.45 31.44 -13.04
C GLY A 26 34.18 30.56 -14.05
N GLY A 27 34.11 30.97 -15.28
CA GLY A 27 34.74 30.33 -16.41
C GLY A 27 36.26 30.49 -16.47
N ILE A 28 36.88 29.55 -17.13
CA ILE A 28 38.20 29.75 -17.79
C ILE A 28 38.10 29.24 -19.20
N LEU A 29 38.26 30.19 -20.12
CA LEU A 29 38.39 29.94 -21.54
C LEU A 29 39.82 29.44 -21.82
N GLY A 30 39.96 28.29 -22.45
CA GLY A 30 41.23 27.80 -22.97
C GLY A 30 41.06 27.24 -24.36
N VAL A 31 41.32 28.07 -25.37
CA VAL A 31 41.40 27.64 -26.76
C VAL A 31 42.78 27.04 -27.02
N VAL A 32 42.86 25.77 -27.39
CA VAL A 32 44.06 25.21 -28.04
C VAL A 32 43.61 24.52 -29.31
N LEU A 33 43.98 25.13 -30.44
CA LEU A 33 43.92 24.52 -31.76
C LEU A 33 45.11 23.57 -31.93
N GLY A 34 44.81 22.29 -32.10
CA GLY A 34 45.80 21.28 -32.46
C GLY A 34 45.14 20.21 -33.36
N ALA A 35 45.41 20.37 -34.66
CA ALA A 35 45.08 19.34 -35.63
C ALA A 35 46.05 18.16 -35.51
N ASN A 36 45.55 16.96 -35.29
CA ASN A 36 46.29 15.74 -35.66
C ASN A 36 45.36 14.52 -35.84
N ALA A 37 45.47 13.99 -37.02
CA ALA A 37 45.39 12.61 -37.48
C ALA A 37 44.32 11.67 -36.85
N PHE A 38 43.43 11.28 -37.72
CA PHE A 38 42.51 10.15 -37.53
C PHE A 38 43.27 8.83 -37.40
N THR A 39 43.23 8.24 -36.21
CA THR A 39 43.40 6.82 -36.03
C THR A 39 42.11 6.28 -35.47
N HIS A 40 41.45 5.34 -36.16
CA HIS A 40 40.27 4.64 -35.67
C HIS A 40 40.65 3.87 -34.40
N PRO A 41 40.03 4.13 -33.26
CA PRO A 41 40.10 3.18 -32.14
C PRO A 41 39.10 2.06 -32.40
N GLY A 42 39.57 0.84 -32.26
CA GLY A 42 38.75 -0.35 -32.36
C GLY A 42 37.51 -0.31 -31.48
N ALA A 43 36.47 -0.96 -31.92
CA ALA A 43 35.23 -1.13 -31.20
C ALA A 43 35.49 -1.62 -29.76
N SER A 44 35.24 -0.77 -28.81
CA SER A 44 35.19 -1.15 -27.40
C SER A 44 34.10 -2.22 -27.25
N GLN A 45 34.50 -3.44 -27.00
CA GLN A 45 33.59 -4.48 -26.59
C GLN A 45 32.98 -4.00 -25.25
N GLY A 46 31.69 -3.61 -25.28
CA GLY A 46 30.95 -3.28 -24.10
C GLY A 46 31.03 -4.44 -23.12
N THR A 47 31.73 -4.27 -22.05
CA THR A 47 31.73 -5.20 -20.92
C THR A 47 30.28 -5.33 -20.44
N LYS A 48 29.68 -6.49 -20.74
CA LYS A 48 28.34 -6.86 -20.25
C LYS A 48 28.40 -6.76 -18.72
N ALA A 49 27.62 -5.84 -18.15
CA ALA A 49 27.53 -5.69 -16.72
C ALA A 49 27.25 -7.08 -16.09
N PRO A 50 27.91 -7.42 -14.98
CA PRO A 50 27.64 -8.67 -14.29
C PRO A 50 26.15 -8.78 -14.00
N PRO A 51 25.54 -9.97 -14.12
CA PRO A 51 24.13 -10.15 -13.80
C PRO A 51 23.91 -9.74 -12.35
N THR A 52 23.05 -8.77 -12.13
CA THR A 52 22.64 -8.35 -10.79
C THR A 52 22.00 -9.57 -10.12
N LYS A 53 22.66 -10.09 -9.09
CA LYS A 53 22.16 -11.23 -8.35
C LYS A 53 20.88 -10.78 -7.64
N THR A 54 19.73 -11.17 -8.17
CA THR A 54 18.42 -10.91 -7.52
C THR A 54 18.43 -11.61 -6.17
N ALA A 55 18.18 -10.87 -5.10
CA ALA A 55 18.07 -11.46 -3.77
C ALA A 55 16.92 -12.50 -3.77
N PRO A 56 17.08 -13.62 -3.04
CA PRO A 56 16.02 -14.62 -2.96
C PRO A 56 14.77 -13.99 -2.33
N LEU A 57 13.61 -14.32 -2.87
CA LEU A 57 12.33 -13.90 -2.30
C LEU A 57 12.15 -14.51 -0.91
N LEU A 58 11.63 -13.73 0.03
CA LEU A 58 11.22 -14.26 1.33
C LEU A 58 10.06 -15.22 1.12
N THR A 59 10.06 -16.30 1.90
CA THR A 59 9.01 -17.32 1.88
C THR A 59 8.47 -17.60 3.28
N THR A 60 8.83 -16.75 4.25
CA THR A 60 8.42 -16.91 5.65
C THR A 60 7.68 -15.69 6.13
N VAL A 61 6.53 -15.93 6.75
CA VAL A 61 5.79 -14.99 7.57
C VAL A 61 6.02 -15.35 9.02
N THR A 62 6.33 -14.37 9.85
CA THR A 62 6.58 -14.57 11.28
C THR A 62 5.45 -13.94 12.10
N ILE A 63 5.01 -14.62 13.15
CA ILE A 63 4.18 -14.06 14.22
C ILE A 63 5.14 -13.77 15.38
N PRO A 64 5.48 -12.49 15.67
CA PRO A 64 6.42 -12.15 16.73
C PRO A 64 5.82 -12.36 18.12
N PRO A 65 6.66 -12.55 19.16
CA PRO A 65 6.17 -12.70 20.53
C PRO A 65 5.35 -11.49 20.99
N ALA A 66 4.22 -11.75 21.62
CA ALA A 66 3.33 -10.74 22.18
C ALA A 66 2.90 -9.65 21.17
N GLN A 67 2.90 -9.98 19.90
CA GLN A 67 2.40 -9.12 18.83
C GLN A 67 1.41 -9.92 17.98
N ASP A 68 0.16 -9.49 17.96
CA ASP A 68 -0.88 -10.10 17.11
C ASP A 68 -0.77 -9.53 15.70
N LEU A 69 0.33 -9.84 15.02
CA LEU A 69 0.66 -9.35 13.68
C LEU A 69 1.37 -10.43 12.87
N PHE A 70 1.14 -10.42 11.55
CA PHE A 70 1.95 -11.14 10.58
C PHE A 70 3.06 -10.23 10.04
N LYS A 71 4.31 -10.70 10.06
CA LYS A 71 5.47 -9.98 9.53
C LYS A 71 6.22 -10.82 8.48
N PRO A 72 6.36 -10.33 7.26
CA PRO A 72 5.83 -9.06 6.74
C PRO A 72 4.30 -9.08 6.63
N PHE A 73 3.68 -7.90 6.65
CA PHE A 73 2.26 -7.73 6.36
C PHE A 73 1.94 -8.12 4.92
N ILE A 74 2.77 -7.68 3.97
CA ILE A 74 2.66 -8.05 2.56
C ILE A 74 3.86 -8.91 2.20
N LEU A 75 3.59 -10.10 1.67
CA LEU A 75 4.59 -11.02 1.16
C LEU A 75 4.41 -11.21 -0.35
N THR A 76 5.49 -11.09 -1.10
CA THR A 76 5.48 -11.37 -2.56
C THR A 76 6.23 -12.66 -2.85
N VAL A 77 5.60 -13.57 -3.58
CA VAL A 77 6.18 -14.87 -3.95
C VAL A 77 5.90 -15.21 -5.42
N LEU A 78 6.59 -16.22 -5.93
CA LEU A 78 6.29 -16.81 -7.24
C LEU A 78 5.27 -17.96 -7.09
N PRO A 79 4.56 -18.33 -8.16
CA PRO A 79 3.72 -19.51 -8.17
C PRO A 79 4.51 -20.77 -7.78
N ASN A 80 3.84 -21.71 -7.15
CA ASN A 80 4.44 -22.93 -6.60
C ASN A 80 5.38 -22.74 -5.41
N THR A 81 5.43 -21.54 -4.82
CA THR A 81 6.19 -21.29 -3.59
C THR A 81 5.48 -21.91 -2.39
N THR A 82 6.25 -22.56 -1.54
CA THR A 82 5.79 -22.97 -0.20
C THR A 82 6.08 -21.84 0.78
N VAL A 83 5.04 -21.23 1.32
CA VAL A 83 5.13 -20.22 2.37
C VAL A 83 5.11 -20.93 3.72
N THR A 84 5.96 -20.47 4.62
CA THR A 84 6.03 -20.94 6.01
C THR A 84 5.53 -19.84 6.94
N TRP A 85 4.59 -20.14 7.80
CA TRP A 85 4.25 -19.28 8.94
C TRP A 85 4.97 -19.82 10.17
N GLN A 86 5.84 -18.99 10.74
CA GLN A 86 6.58 -19.29 11.96
C GLN A 86 5.95 -18.54 13.13
N ASN A 87 5.37 -19.27 14.05
CA ASN A 87 4.82 -18.70 15.27
C ASN A 87 5.89 -18.61 16.35
N ASN A 88 6.35 -17.42 16.69
CA ASN A 88 7.28 -17.15 17.77
C ASN A 88 6.56 -16.69 19.05
N ASP A 89 5.22 -16.65 19.02
CA ASP A 89 4.43 -16.30 20.17
C ASP A 89 4.23 -17.51 21.12
N THR A 90 3.73 -17.23 22.31
CA THR A 90 3.44 -18.21 23.37
C THR A 90 2.05 -18.83 23.26
N VAL A 91 1.21 -18.33 22.34
CA VAL A 91 -0.13 -18.84 22.07
C VAL A 91 -0.21 -19.45 20.68
N ALA A 92 -1.17 -20.35 20.48
CA ALA A 92 -1.47 -20.89 19.15
C ALA A 92 -2.31 -19.92 18.36
N HIS A 93 -2.11 -19.90 17.03
CA HIS A 93 -2.85 -19.07 16.08
C HIS A 93 -3.58 -19.92 15.06
N THR A 94 -4.78 -19.49 14.70
CA THR A 94 -5.56 -20.08 13.62
C THR A 94 -5.95 -18.99 12.64
N PHE A 95 -5.51 -19.11 11.41
CA PHE A 95 -5.76 -18.11 10.39
C PHE A 95 -6.27 -18.74 9.10
N LYS A 96 -7.09 -18.00 8.40
CA LYS A 96 -7.71 -18.41 7.14
C LYS A 96 -7.82 -17.26 6.16
N THR A 97 -7.95 -17.59 4.87
CA THR A 97 -8.28 -16.62 3.84
C THR A 97 -9.65 -15.98 4.08
N THR A 98 -9.80 -14.71 3.69
CA THR A 98 -11.09 -14.02 3.69
C THR A 98 -12.06 -14.69 2.71
N PRO A 99 -13.38 -14.51 2.89
CA PRO A 99 -14.39 -15.15 2.04
C PRO A 99 -14.43 -14.68 0.59
N ASP A 100 -13.81 -13.53 0.27
CA ASP A 100 -13.82 -12.99 -1.09
C ASP A 100 -13.12 -13.94 -2.07
N GLN A 101 -13.77 -14.24 -3.18
CA GLN A 101 -13.35 -15.17 -4.22
C GLN A 101 -13.50 -14.54 -5.62
N SER A 102 -13.02 -13.35 -5.80
CA SER A 102 -12.91 -12.76 -7.14
C SER A 102 -11.90 -13.56 -7.99
N ASN A 103 -11.83 -13.26 -9.29
CA ASN A 103 -10.91 -13.95 -10.21
C ASN A 103 -9.41 -13.71 -9.94
N PHE A 104 -9.07 -12.98 -8.91
CA PHE A 104 -7.68 -12.67 -8.52
C PHE A 104 -7.44 -12.74 -7.00
N LEU A 105 -8.49 -12.90 -6.19
CA LEU A 105 -8.38 -12.91 -4.73
C LEU A 105 -8.77 -14.27 -4.17
N ASN A 106 -7.91 -14.85 -3.32
CA ASN A 106 -8.16 -16.09 -2.58
C ASN A 106 -8.53 -17.32 -3.44
N LEU A 107 -8.01 -17.40 -4.67
CA LEU A 107 -8.29 -18.49 -5.62
C LEU A 107 -7.97 -19.88 -5.05
N GLN A 108 -7.05 -19.95 -4.10
CA GLN A 108 -6.69 -21.17 -3.38
C GLN A 108 -6.88 -20.90 -1.87
N ALA A 109 -8.10 -21.07 -1.38
CA ALA A 109 -8.41 -20.81 0.01
C ALA A 109 -7.66 -21.79 0.95
N PHE A 110 -7.27 -21.29 2.12
CA PHE A 110 -6.65 -22.09 3.17
C PHE A 110 -7.21 -21.74 4.55
N SER A 111 -7.08 -22.71 5.46
CA SER A 111 -7.28 -22.52 6.91
C SER A 111 -6.20 -23.32 7.62
N LEU A 112 -5.37 -22.63 8.41
CA LEU A 112 -4.17 -23.19 9.00
C LEU A 112 -4.14 -22.93 10.51
N ASN A 113 -3.61 -23.91 11.25
CA ASN A 113 -3.35 -23.79 12.68
C ASN A 113 -1.85 -23.93 12.93
N VAL A 114 -1.30 -23.06 13.75
CA VAL A 114 0.09 -23.09 14.15
C VAL A 114 0.22 -23.03 15.68
N ALA A 115 0.80 -24.05 16.29
CA ALA A 115 1.03 -24.10 17.71
C ALA A 115 2.03 -23.01 18.17
N ALA A 116 2.00 -22.68 19.44
CA ALA A 116 3.02 -21.82 20.08
C ALA A 116 4.44 -22.35 19.80
N GLY A 117 5.33 -21.49 19.34
CA GLY A 117 6.70 -21.83 18.95
C GLY A 117 6.83 -22.71 17.71
N GLY A 118 5.70 -23.08 17.06
CA GLY A 118 5.66 -23.99 15.92
C GLY A 118 5.73 -23.29 14.56
N SER A 119 5.57 -24.10 13.51
CA SER A 119 5.43 -23.58 12.14
C SER A 119 4.45 -24.42 11.34
N VAL A 120 3.83 -23.80 10.36
CA VAL A 120 2.96 -24.45 9.38
C VAL A 120 3.33 -23.99 7.98
N LYS A 121 3.12 -24.84 6.99
CA LYS A 121 3.48 -24.58 5.58
C LYS A 121 2.28 -24.74 4.67
N PHE A 122 2.21 -23.90 3.67
CA PHE A 122 1.22 -24.03 2.61
C PHE A 122 1.84 -23.66 1.26
N LYS A 123 1.53 -24.45 0.23
CA LYS A 123 2.03 -24.20 -1.13
C LYS A 123 1.02 -23.38 -1.91
N LEU A 124 1.41 -22.19 -2.34
CA LEU A 124 0.61 -21.31 -3.19
C LEU A 124 0.92 -21.57 -4.66
N VAL A 125 -0.08 -21.92 -5.42
CA VAL A 125 0.04 -22.31 -6.83
C VAL A 125 -0.51 -21.25 -7.77
N GLU A 126 -1.70 -20.73 -7.44
CA GLU A 126 -2.43 -19.83 -8.32
C GLU A 126 -1.92 -18.38 -8.17
N PRO A 127 -1.59 -17.69 -9.29
CA PRO A 127 -1.31 -16.26 -9.28
C PRO A 127 -2.50 -15.44 -8.78
N GLY A 128 -2.23 -14.42 -7.97
CA GLY A 128 -3.26 -13.54 -7.41
C GLY A 128 -2.90 -13.00 -6.05
N LEU A 129 -3.87 -12.41 -5.39
CA LEU A 129 -3.77 -11.95 -4.02
C LEU A 129 -4.41 -12.96 -3.07
N TYR A 130 -3.85 -13.08 -1.89
CA TYR A 130 -4.38 -13.90 -0.80
C TYR A 130 -4.42 -13.04 0.44
N HIS A 131 -5.62 -12.65 0.85
CA HIS A 131 -5.86 -11.93 2.09
C HIS A 131 -6.32 -12.93 3.15
N TYR A 132 -5.65 -12.95 4.28
CA TYR A 132 -5.92 -13.89 5.36
C TYR A 132 -5.82 -13.20 6.72
N TYR A 133 -6.51 -13.72 7.73
CA TYR A 133 -6.57 -13.15 9.06
C TYR A 133 -6.61 -14.22 10.16
N ASP A 134 -6.13 -13.86 11.34
CA ASP A 134 -6.26 -14.70 12.53
C ASP A 134 -7.67 -14.63 13.10
N THR A 135 -8.32 -15.81 13.26
CA THR A 135 -9.73 -15.90 13.65
C THR A 135 -10.02 -15.65 15.13
N ALA A 136 -8.97 -15.66 15.97
CA ALA A 136 -9.09 -15.30 17.39
C ALA A 136 -8.88 -13.78 17.60
N MET A 137 -8.01 -13.17 16.80
CA MET A 137 -7.59 -11.77 16.96
C MET A 137 -8.39 -10.80 16.10
N ALA A 138 -9.04 -11.29 15.05
CA ALA A 138 -9.81 -10.48 14.12
C ALA A 138 -11.10 -11.19 13.69
N THR A 139 -12.06 -10.42 13.19
CA THR A 139 -13.36 -10.91 12.71
C THR A 139 -13.63 -10.37 11.32
N TRP A 140 -14.14 -11.23 10.45
CA TRP A 140 -14.66 -10.81 9.14
C TRP A 140 -15.99 -10.06 9.33
N ASN A 141 -16.01 -8.78 8.99
CA ASN A 141 -17.22 -7.98 8.92
C ASN A 141 -17.88 -8.17 7.54
N THR A 142 -19.03 -8.81 7.53
CA THR A 142 -19.74 -9.10 6.27
C THR A 142 -20.45 -7.89 5.68
N ALA A 143 -20.72 -6.86 6.47
CA ALA A 143 -21.38 -5.64 5.99
C ALA A 143 -20.41 -4.79 5.15
N ASP A 144 -19.17 -4.66 5.61
CA ASP A 144 -18.14 -3.86 4.97
C ASP A 144 -17.21 -4.71 4.08
N ALA A 145 -17.39 -6.05 4.08
CA ALA A 145 -16.48 -7.00 3.43
C ALA A 145 -15.00 -6.78 3.83
N ARG A 146 -14.76 -6.56 5.12
CA ARG A 146 -13.46 -6.20 5.70
C ARG A 146 -13.11 -7.06 6.91
N VAL A 147 -11.83 -7.11 7.23
CA VAL A 147 -11.35 -7.70 8.48
C VAL A 147 -11.27 -6.60 9.54
N ALA A 148 -11.90 -6.82 10.69
CA ALA A 148 -11.89 -5.91 11.82
C ALA A 148 -11.12 -6.51 13.01
N ALA A 149 -10.29 -5.72 13.67
CA ALA A 149 -9.59 -6.14 14.89
C ALA A 149 -10.58 -6.40 16.04
N ASN A 150 -10.38 -7.49 16.77
CA ASN A 150 -11.13 -7.75 17.97
C ASN A 150 -10.68 -6.83 19.10
N LYS A 151 -11.65 -6.18 19.76
CA LYS A 151 -11.36 -5.29 20.89
C LYS A 151 -10.66 -6.05 22.02
N GLY A 152 -9.55 -5.49 22.51
CA GLY A 152 -8.77 -6.07 23.60
C GLY A 152 -7.56 -6.88 23.15
N THR A 153 -7.34 -7.03 21.85
CA THR A 153 -6.09 -7.57 21.32
C THR A 153 -4.92 -6.59 21.53
N PRO A 154 -3.67 -7.07 21.68
CA PRO A 154 -2.52 -6.22 21.99
C PRO A 154 -2.30 -5.05 21.02
N ASN A 155 -2.55 -5.26 19.73
CA ASN A 155 -2.32 -4.23 18.71
C ASN A 155 -3.59 -3.49 18.27
N TYR A 156 -4.72 -3.67 18.97
CA TYR A 156 -5.94 -2.95 18.64
C TYR A 156 -5.70 -1.44 18.50
N PRO A 157 -6.12 -0.77 17.42
CA PRO A 157 -7.08 -1.20 16.40
C PRO A 157 -6.45 -1.90 15.16
N LEU A 158 -5.15 -2.15 15.11
CA LEU A 158 -4.56 -2.87 13.98
C LEU A 158 -5.04 -4.32 13.93
N THR A 159 -5.46 -4.75 12.77
CA THR A 159 -5.91 -6.12 12.52
C THR A 159 -4.75 -7.10 12.47
N MET A 160 -4.97 -8.34 12.96
CA MET A 160 -4.06 -9.43 12.69
C MET A 160 -4.44 -10.11 11.37
N ASP A 161 -4.03 -9.52 10.29
CA ASP A 161 -4.22 -10.00 8.93
C ASP A 161 -2.94 -9.84 8.10
N GLY A 162 -2.91 -10.42 6.91
CA GLY A 162 -1.78 -10.34 6.00
C GLY A 162 -2.19 -10.56 4.55
N VAL A 163 -1.38 -10.05 3.65
CA VAL A 163 -1.57 -10.16 2.19
C VAL A 163 -0.39 -10.89 1.57
N ILE A 164 -0.68 -11.90 0.73
CA ILE A 164 0.35 -12.54 -0.09
C ILE A 164 0.01 -12.27 -1.55
N TRP A 165 0.96 -11.69 -2.26
CA TRP A 165 0.91 -11.56 -3.70
C TRP A 165 1.71 -12.69 -4.36
N VAL A 166 1.00 -13.60 -5.02
CA VAL A 166 1.59 -14.61 -5.89
C VAL A 166 1.69 -14.02 -7.29
N LYS A 167 2.92 -13.72 -7.73
CA LYS A 167 3.17 -13.09 -9.04
C LYS A 167 2.75 -14.00 -10.18
N GLY A 168 2.19 -13.42 -11.22
CA GLY A 168 1.84 -14.13 -12.44
C GLY A 168 0.78 -13.36 -13.23
N ALA A 169 0.56 -13.81 -14.45
CA ALA A 169 -0.50 -13.27 -15.28
C ALA A 169 -1.86 -13.68 -14.75
N ILE A 170 -2.76 -12.72 -14.65
CA ILE A 170 -4.16 -12.92 -14.29
C ILE A 170 -5.00 -12.54 -15.50
N SER A 171 -5.81 -13.48 -15.96
CA SER A 171 -6.66 -13.28 -17.14
C SER A 171 -7.90 -12.44 -16.83
N ASN A 172 -8.43 -11.80 -17.86
CA ASN A 172 -9.73 -11.08 -17.80
C ASN A 172 -9.78 -9.91 -16.82
N LEU A 173 -8.64 -9.28 -16.53
CA LEU A 173 -8.64 -8.03 -15.76
C LEU A 173 -8.98 -6.83 -16.67
N PRO A 174 -9.76 -5.88 -16.16
CA PRO A 174 -10.02 -4.63 -16.89
C PRO A 174 -8.78 -3.75 -16.95
N SER A 175 -8.72 -2.84 -17.91
CA SER A 175 -7.71 -1.76 -17.95
C SER A 175 -8.17 -0.48 -17.26
N ALA A 176 -9.43 -0.44 -16.81
CA ALA A 176 -9.98 0.66 -16.03
C ALA A 176 -11.03 0.12 -15.06
N THR A 177 -11.06 0.69 -13.86
CA THR A 177 -12.08 0.37 -12.85
C THR A 177 -12.42 1.62 -12.04
N THR A 178 -13.55 1.58 -11.38
CA THR A 178 -13.99 2.64 -10.47
C THR A 178 -14.30 2.04 -9.11
N ASP A 179 -13.75 2.64 -8.07
CA ASP A 179 -14.14 2.40 -6.70
C ASP A 179 -15.04 3.54 -6.19
N ARG A 180 -15.71 3.30 -5.10
CA ARG A 180 -16.70 4.24 -4.55
C ARG A 180 -16.42 4.44 -3.06
N ILE A 181 -16.68 5.66 -2.61
CA ILE A 181 -16.77 6.01 -1.19
C ILE A 181 -18.24 6.25 -0.92
N PRO A 182 -18.93 5.40 -0.13
CA PRO A 182 -20.37 5.48 0.09
C PRO A 182 -20.72 6.69 0.98
N PRO A 183 -21.97 7.21 0.91
CA PRO A 183 -22.41 8.26 1.80
C PRO A 183 -22.33 7.84 3.26
N LYS A 184 -21.75 8.65 4.12
CA LYS A 184 -21.61 8.45 5.58
C LYS A 184 -20.72 7.25 5.97
N HIS A 185 -19.84 6.86 5.08
CA HIS A 185 -18.88 5.79 5.32
C HIS A 185 -17.46 6.25 5.01
N ASP A 186 -16.56 6.08 5.98
CA ASP A 186 -15.12 6.29 5.80
C ASP A 186 -14.47 5.01 5.27
N ASP A 187 -14.94 4.54 4.12
CA ASP A 187 -14.57 3.26 3.53
C ASP A 187 -14.47 3.35 2.01
N PHE A 188 -13.56 2.56 1.44
CA PHE A 188 -13.56 2.22 0.02
C PHE A 188 -14.40 0.95 -0.16
N VAL A 189 -15.42 0.98 -1.01
CA VAL A 189 -16.32 -0.19 -1.20
C VAL A 189 -15.52 -1.45 -1.53
N THR A 190 -14.44 -1.29 -2.30
CA THR A 190 -13.62 -2.43 -2.72
C THR A 190 -12.21 -2.32 -2.12
N GLU A 191 -11.89 -3.20 -1.16
CA GLU A 191 -10.55 -3.25 -0.56
C GLU A 191 -9.48 -3.66 -1.55
N PHE A 192 -9.77 -4.64 -2.40
CA PHE A 192 -8.84 -5.20 -3.37
C PHE A 192 -9.34 -4.98 -4.79
N LEU A 193 -8.60 -4.21 -5.55
CA LEU A 193 -8.82 -3.98 -6.98
C LEU A 193 -7.74 -4.68 -7.79
N ALA A 194 -8.07 -5.15 -8.99
CA ALA A 194 -7.08 -5.65 -9.93
C ALA A 194 -7.36 -5.15 -11.34
N ILE A 195 -6.32 -4.67 -12.01
CA ILE A 195 -6.36 -4.16 -13.38
C ILE A 195 -5.14 -4.63 -14.17
N THR A 196 -5.20 -4.59 -15.47
CA THR A 196 -4.01 -4.46 -16.33
C THR A 196 -3.48 -3.02 -16.24
N PRO A 197 -2.28 -2.67 -16.75
CA PRO A 197 -1.85 -1.28 -16.82
C PRO A 197 -2.95 -0.38 -17.40
N GLY A 198 -3.36 0.62 -16.60
CA GLY A 198 -4.55 1.43 -16.92
C GLY A 198 -4.93 2.38 -15.82
N SER A 199 -6.20 2.59 -15.54
CA SER A 199 -6.68 3.60 -14.61
C SER A 199 -7.58 3.06 -13.51
N VAL A 200 -7.48 3.68 -12.33
CA VAL A 200 -8.45 3.55 -11.24
C VAL A 200 -9.05 4.91 -10.96
N SER A 201 -10.36 4.96 -10.87
CA SER A 201 -11.10 6.14 -10.46
C SER A 201 -11.73 5.91 -9.10
N TRP A 202 -11.71 6.92 -8.24
CA TRP A 202 -12.48 6.93 -6.98
C TRP A 202 -13.57 7.97 -7.10
N HIS A 203 -14.79 7.56 -6.84
CA HIS A 203 -15.95 8.43 -6.86
C HIS A 203 -16.45 8.63 -5.43
N ASN A 204 -16.41 9.86 -4.94
CA ASN A 204 -16.82 10.20 -3.59
C ASN A 204 -18.32 10.56 -3.58
N PHE A 205 -19.11 9.74 -2.87
CA PHE A 205 -20.54 10.02 -2.60
C PHE A 205 -20.75 10.50 -1.15
N ASP A 206 -19.66 10.56 -0.36
CA ASP A 206 -19.75 11.06 1.00
C ASP A 206 -19.70 12.59 1.07
N THR A 207 -20.14 13.15 2.19
CA THR A 207 -20.07 14.58 2.47
C THR A 207 -18.68 15.06 2.79
N ASP A 208 -17.86 14.18 3.31
CA ASP A 208 -16.53 14.51 3.78
C ASP A 208 -15.49 14.44 2.66
N PRO A 209 -14.47 15.31 2.68
CA PRO A 209 -13.38 15.23 1.74
C PRO A 209 -12.44 14.07 2.07
N HIS A 210 -12.09 13.28 1.07
CA HIS A 210 -11.14 12.19 1.19
C HIS A 210 -9.83 12.51 0.48
N PHE A 211 -8.70 12.09 1.05
CA PHE A 211 -7.38 12.30 0.49
C PHE A 211 -6.68 10.96 0.35
N ILE A 212 -6.56 10.48 -0.87
CA ILE A 212 -5.95 9.21 -1.17
C ILE A 212 -4.43 9.38 -1.28
N ALA A 213 -3.69 8.60 -0.52
CA ALA A 213 -2.23 8.54 -0.57
C ALA A 213 -1.74 7.10 -0.59
N LEU A 214 -0.59 6.87 -1.22
CA LEU A 214 0.09 5.58 -1.10
C LEU A 214 0.73 5.44 0.28
N VAL A 215 0.71 4.21 0.80
CA VAL A 215 1.38 3.89 2.06
C VAL A 215 2.90 3.89 1.83
N PRO A 216 3.65 4.77 2.49
CA PRO A 216 5.09 4.87 2.29
C PRO A 216 5.83 3.68 2.93
N GLY A 217 6.95 3.27 2.34
CA GLY A 217 7.92 2.37 2.98
C GLY A 217 7.59 0.88 2.97
N LEU A 218 6.42 0.44 2.52
CA LEU A 218 6.15 -0.99 2.35
C LEU A 218 6.87 -1.58 1.13
N SER A 219 7.22 -0.75 0.18
CA SER A 219 8.04 -1.10 -0.99
C SER A 219 9.53 -1.22 -0.68
N THR A 220 9.99 -0.63 0.42
CA THR A 220 11.39 -0.70 0.84
C THR A 220 11.53 -1.72 1.96
N ALA A 221 12.39 -2.65 1.76
CA ALA A 221 12.71 -3.76 2.62
C ALA A 221 13.24 -3.39 4.03
N SER A 222 12.61 -2.47 4.74
CA SER A 222 12.96 -2.15 6.13
C SER A 222 12.78 -3.36 7.06
N ASN A 223 12.08 -4.40 6.60
CA ASN A 223 11.86 -5.66 7.30
C ASN A 223 12.38 -6.89 6.53
N GLY A 224 13.18 -6.70 5.47
CA GLY A 224 13.69 -7.78 4.64
C GLY A 224 12.69 -8.40 3.67
N ALA A 225 11.43 -7.96 3.66
CA ALA A 225 10.44 -8.42 2.70
C ALA A 225 10.64 -7.67 1.37
N GLN A 226 10.78 -8.42 0.29
CA GLN A 226 10.66 -7.85 -1.05
C GLN A 226 9.17 -7.67 -1.34
N THR A 227 8.67 -6.48 -1.08
CA THR A 227 7.38 -6.06 -1.57
C THR A 227 7.62 -5.34 -2.88
N ASP A 228 7.10 -5.86 -3.99
CA ASP A 228 7.07 -5.13 -5.26
C ASP A 228 5.91 -4.11 -5.27
N ILE A 229 5.64 -3.51 -4.13
CA ILE A 229 4.79 -2.33 -4.05
C ILE A 229 5.54 -1.23 -4.76
N ASN A 230 5.02 -0.84 -5.90
CA ASN A 230 5.62 0.23 -6.67
C ASN A 230 5.21 1.55 -6.04
N PRO A 231 6.12 2.33 -5.45
CA PRO A 231 5.82 3.66 -4.98
C PRO A 231 5.72 4.57 -6.21
N LEU A 232 4.59 4.56 -6.89
CA LEU A 232 4.24 5.73 -7.65
C LEU A 232 3.96 6.80 -6.60
N ASP A 233 4.72 7.85 -6.67
CA ASP A 233 4.40 9.07 -5.94
C ASP A 233 3.20 9.72 -6.64
N ILE A 234 2.03 9.16 -6.39
CA ILE A 234 0.77 9.77 -6.85
C ILE A 234 0.43 10.98 -5.98
N GLY A 235 1.25 11.24 -4.94
CA GLY A 235 0.99 12.29 -3.98
C GLY A 235 -0.29 12.06 -3.18
N VAL A 236 -0.74 13.10 -2.54
CA VAL A 236 -2.05 13.11 -1.87
C VAL A 236 -3.06 13.71 -2.82
N ASN A 237 -3.96 12.88 -3.31
CA ASN A 237 -5.01 13.30 -4.23
C ASN A 237 -6.31 13.56 -3.45
N ARG A 238 -6.77 14.79 -3.49
CA ARG A 238 -8.01 15.19 -2.82
C ARG A 238 -9.22 14.89 -3.67
N ILE A 239 -10.23 14.27 -3.04
CA ILE A 239 -11.57 14.11 -3.59
C ILE A 239 -12.52 14.88 -2.65
N SER A 240 -13.17 15.92 -3.12
CA SER A 240 -14.15 16.64 -2.31
C SER A 240 -15.43 15.82 -2.19
N GLY A 241 -16.03 15.85 -0.99
CA GLY A 241 -17.34 15.27 -0.77
C GLY A 241 -18.44 16.14 -1.41
N THR A 242 -19.41 15.51 -2.03
CA THR A 242 -20.65 16.15 -2.47
C THR A 242 -21.82 15.29 -2.06
N ASP A 243 -22.65 15.78 -1.16
CA ASP A 243 -23.98 15.21 -0.94
C ASP A 243 -24.82 15.34 -2.22
N ASP A 244 -25.59 14.33 -2.55
CA ASP A 244 -26.78 14.36 -3.37
C ASP A 244 -26.66 14.85 -4.83
N VAL A 245 -25.48 15.07 -5.38
CA VAL A 245 -25.37 15.44 -6.79
C VAL A 245 -25.00 14.18 -7.59
N PRO A 246 -25.82 13.75 -8.56
CA PRO A 246 -25.39 12.78 -9.56
C PRO A 246 -24.12 13.30 -10.24
N GLY A 247 -22.98 12.71 -9.96
CA GLY A 247 -21.67 13.18 -10.43
C GLY A 247 -20.82 13.84 -9.36
N GLY A 248 -20.84 13.35 -8.12
CA GLY A 248 -19.87 13.75 -7.07
C GLY A 248 -18.42 13.67 -7.55
N ASP A 249 -17.53 14.34 -6.84
CA ASP A 249 -16.13 14.46 -7.24
C ASP A 249 -15.49 13.09 -7.50
N THR A 250 -14.77 13.02 -8.59
CA THR A 250 -14.05 11.83 -9.03
C THR A 250 -12.60 12.18 -9.27
N ILE A 251 -11.70 11.37 -8.74
CA ILE A 251 -10.29 11.41 -9.13
C ILE A 251 -9.92 10.16 -9.88
N THR A 252 -9.12 10.30 -10.92
CA THR A 252 -8.61 9.19 -11.73
C THR A 252 -7.09 9.20 -11.70
N VAL A 253 -6.50 8.04 -11.39
CA VAL A 253 -5.05 7.84 -11.38
C VAL A 253 -4.69 6.76 -12.40
N ILE A 254 -3.60 7.00 -13.15
CA ILE A 254 -3.09 6.06 -14.15
C ILE A 254 -1.96 5.24 -13.53
N PHE A 255 -2.12 3.92 -13.55
CA PHE A 255 -1.15 2.94 -13.11
C PHE A 255 -0.52 2.27 -14.34
N SER A 256 0.63 2.76 -14.78
CA SER A 256 1.30 2.28 -15.99
C SER A 256 2.27 1.13 -15.75
N LYS A 257 2.64 0.88 -14.50
CA LYS A 257 3.62 -0.15 -14.14
C LYS A 257 2.97 -1.28 -13.37
N PRO A 258 3.23 -2.55 -13.73
CA PRO A 258 2.81 -3.69 -12.92
C PRO A 258 3.35 -3.60 -11.49
N GLY A 259 2.54 -4.02 -10.53
CA GLY A 259 2.89 -3.95 -9.11
C GLY A 259 1.67 -4.06 -8.21
N LEU A 260 1.93 -4.14 -6.91
CA LEU A 260 0.91 -4.03 -5.87
C LEU A 260 1.03 -2.64 -5.23
N TYR A 261 -0.05 -1.90 -5.21
CA TYR A 261 -0.15 -0.55 -4.66
C TYR A 261 -1.06 -0.58 -3.44
N TYR A 262 -0.52 -0.19 -2.29
CA TYR A 262 -1.27 -0.07 -1.05
C TYR A 262 -1.54 1.41 -0.78
N TYR A 263 -2.81 1.78 -0.59
CA TYR A 263 -3.24 3.16 -0.40
C TYR A 263 -4.19 3.31 0.78
N TYR A 264 -4.37 4.54 1.26
CA TYR A 264 -5.25 4.85 2.39
C TYR A 264 -5.80 6.27 2.27
N CYS A 265 -6.85 6.59 3.03
CA CYS A 265 -7.32 7.96 3.20
C CYS A 265 -6.65 8.62 4.39
N VAL A 266 -5.91 9.72 4.17
CA VAL A 266 -5.18 10.42 5.24
C VAL A 266 -6.07 11.13 6.25
N ASN A 267 -7.35 11.36 5.94
CA ASN A 267 -8.31 11.95 6.87
C ASN A 267 -8.89 10.94 7.87
N HIS A 268 -8.96 9.64 7.49
CA HIS A 268 -9.66 8.61 8.25
C HIS A 268 -8.74 7.50 8.76
N ALA A 269 -7.47 7.50 8.30
CA ALA A 269 -6.46 6.57 8.75
C ALA A 269 -5.09 7.25 8.90
N HIS A 270 -4.22 6.64 9.67
CA HIS A 270 -2.82 7.05 9.84
C HIS A 270 -1.90 5.87 9.57
N ILE A 271 -0.65 6.15 9.25
CA ILE A 271 0.34 5.09 9.11
C ILE A 271 1.00 4.84 10.47
N ASP A 272 0.86 3.61 10.96
CA ASP A 272 1.57 3.16 12.15
C ASP A 272 3.08 3.08 11.88
N GLY A 273 3.87 3.79 12.69
CA GLY A 273 5.31 3.93 12.47
C GLY A 273 6.12 2.65 12.66
N ALA A 274 5.61 1.67 13.40
CA ALA A 274 6.30 0.41 13.66
C ALA A 274 5.99 -0.68 12.63
N THR A 275 4.78 -0.66 12.08
CA THR A 275 4.29 -1.69 11.16
C THR A 275 4.20 -1.21 9.73
N HIS A 276 4.23 0.09 9.49
CA HIS A 276 3.96 0.75 8.20
C HIS A 276 2.59 0.38 7.59
N ARG A 277 1.62 0.08 8.44
CA ARG A 277 0.25 -0.24 8.07
C ARG A 277 -0.67 0.94 8.34
N ALA A 278 -1.77 1.02 7.62
CA ALA A 278 -2.84 1.95 7.95
C ALA A 278 -3.57 1.48 9.23
N GLY A 279 -3.81 2.41 10.11
CA GLY A 279 -4.64 2.23 11.31
C GLY A 279 -5.76 3.27 11.31
N ALA A 280 -6.97 2.86 11.66
CA ALA A 280 -8.13 3.74 11.67
C ALA A 280 -8.00 4.85 12.72
N PHE A 281 -8.41 6.07 12.41
CA PHE A 281 -8.67 7.06 13.42
C PHE A 281 -9.94 6.70 14.20
N LYS A 282 -9.95 6.98 15.50
CA LYS A 282 -11.11 6.71 16.36
C LYS A 282 -12.37 7.50 15.97
N THR A 283 -12.21 8.52 15.17
CA THR A 283 -13.28 9.39 14.65
C THR A 283 -13.86 8.87 13.34
N ALA A 284 -13.22 7.92 12.69
CA ALA A 284 -13.75 7.31 11.48
C ALA A 284 -15.01 6.48 11.77
N SER A 285 -15.98 6.51 10.87
CA SER A 285 -17.28 5.85 11.03
C SER A 285 -17.16 4.33 11.17
N GLU A 286 -16.19 3.72 10.45
CA GLU A 286 -15.94 2.27 10.46
C GLU A 286 -14.88 1.84 11.48
N TYR A 287 -14.49 2.72 12.42
CA TYR A 287 -13.51 2.32 13.44
C TYR A 287 -13.89 0.99 14.12
N PRO A 288 -13.02 -0.01 14.21
CA PRO A 288 -11.56 0.00 14.04
C PRO A 288 -11.03 -0.31 12.63
N ILE A 289 -11.89 -0.40 11.62
CA ILE A 289 -11.50 -0.72 10.25
C ILE A 289 -10.84 0.51 9.63
N PRO A 290 -9.58 0.40 9.12
CA PRO A 290 -8.94 1.52 8.46
C PRO A 290 -9.51 1.74 7.05
N MET A 291 -9.62 3.01 6.65
CA MET A 291 -9.95 3.34 5.26
C MET A 291 -8.70 3.13 4.38
N GLU A 292 -8.54 1.91 3.90
CA GLU A 292 -7.40 1.46 3.11
C GLU A 292 -7.83 0.59 1.94
N GLY A 293 -6.93 0.40 0.98
CA GLY A 293 -7.18 -0.48 -0.16
C GLY A 293 -5.92 -0.88 -0.91
N PHE A 294 -6.06 -1.83 -1.81
CA PHE A 294 -4.98 -2.39 -2.62
C PHE A 294 -5.34 -2.38 -4.09
N ILE A 295 -4.40 -2.05 -4.94
CA ILE A 295 -4.53 -2.16 -6.39
C ILE A 295 -3.43 -3.08 -6.90
N LEU A 296 -3.83 -4.21 -7.43
CA LEU A 296 -2.96 -5.09 -8.19
C LEU A 296 -2.97 -4.67 -9.66
N VAL A 297 -1.85 -4.18 -10.13
CA VAL A 297 -1.63 -3.96 -11.57
C VAL A 297 -0.89 -5.17 -12.12
N SER A 298 -1.61 -6.04 -12.82
CA SER A 298 -1.04 -7.28 -13.38
C SER A 298 -0.19 -6.97 -14.60
N GLY A 299 1.05 -7.46 -14.61
CA GLY A 299 1.88 -7.50 -15.81
C GLY A 299 1.54 -8.73 -16.67
N ASN A 300 1.71 -8.58 -17.99
CA ASN A 300 1.64 -9.70 -18.94
C ASN A 300 2.87 -10.60 -18.79
#